data_a3867ee00dc253095e66eca0f4f7e153
#
_entry.id   a3867ee00dc253095e66eca0f4f7e153
#
_cell.length_a   1.000
_cell.length_b   1.000
_cell.length_c   1.000
_cell.angle_alpha   90.00
_cell.angle_beta   90.00
_cell.angle_gamma   90.00
#
_symmetry.space_group_name_H-M   'P 1'
#
loop_
_entity.id
_entity.type
_entity.pdbx_description
1 polymer ?
#
loop_
_entity_poly.entity_id
_entity_poly.type
_entity_poly.pdbx_seq_one_letter_code
_entity_poly.pdbx_strand_id
1 'polypeptide(L)'
;MENKIYNYYRLFGWSVISVVFAFLVNNVLQLSFGFQSIFSVDNKFSITSVVELLMYLFSLIISSILVLKFNNKPLRFDSKILHNFNVYIIRSCFWVIFLVGLVDITISFLRVEKIFELFLSKELTSQFTRPVFVGSFIHIPLIIIGFIIGIFTRTLGFQWLSLLIVASELVIVITRFIFSYEQTFMGDLVRYWYAGLFLFASAYTLYDEGHVRVDILYQGLKEKTKGLVNSIGSITLGVSTSLTIIFIGFHGKQSIINSPVLNFEIT
;
A
#
# COMPACT_ATOMS: atom_id res chain seq x y z
N MET A 1 -10.76 -37.70 0.44
CA MET A 1 -11.63 -36.79 -0.33
C MET A 1 -11.52 -35.36 0.18
N GLU A 2 -11.44 -35.12 1.46
CA GLU A 2 -11.31 -33.78 2.08
C GLU A 2 -10.08 -33.00 1.61
N ASN A 3 -8.89 -33.61 1.53
CA ASN A 3 -7.67 -32.93 1.09
C ASN A 3 -7.76 -32.36 -0.34
N LYS A 4 -8.53 -32.98 -1.24
CA LYS A 4 -8.72 -32.46 -2.60
C LYS A 4 -9.52 -31.16 -2.61
N ILE A 5 -10.56 -31.06 -1.77
CA ILE A 5 -11.42 -29.87 -1.68
C ILE A 5 -10.60 -28.70 -1.12
N TYR A 6 -9.79 -28.92 -0.08
CA TYR A 6 -8.92 -27.88 0.47
C TYR A 6 -7.91 -27.35 -0.53
N ASN A 7 -7.38 -28.22 -1.43
CA ASN A 7 -6.45 -27.80 -2.47
C ASN A 7 -7.10 -26.90 -3.53
N TYR A 8 -8.38 -27.08 -3.86
CA TYR A 8 -9.10 -26.17 -4.75
C TYR A 8 -9.24 -24.76 -4.12
N TYR A 9 -9.65 -24.67 -2.84
CA TYR A 9 -9.73 -23.37 -2.15
C TYR A 9 -8.36 -22.71 -2.04
N ARG A 10 -7.32 -23.47 -1.75
CA ARG A 10 -5.94 -22.98 -1.70
C ARG A 10 -5.48 -22.47 -3.07
N LEU A 11 -5.75 -23.24 -4.13
CA LEU A 11 -5.38 -22.84 -5.48
C LEU A 11 -6.09 -21.53 -5.88
N PHE A 12 -7.38 -21.45 -5.62
CA PHE A 12 -8.14 -20.23 -5.89
C PHE A 12 -7.55 -19.02 -5.15
N GLY A 13 -7.34 -19.12 -3.84
CA GLY A 13 -6.81 -18.01 -3.04
C GLY A 13 -5.41 -17.56 -3.49
N TRP A 14 -4.48 -18.50 -3.67
CA TRP A 14 -3.12 -18.16 -4.13
C TRP A 14 -3.10 -17.64 -5.55
N SER A 15 -3.97 -18.15 -6.44
CA SER A 15 -4.09 -17.66 -7.82
C SER A 15 -4.57 -16.20 -7.85
N VAL A 16 -5.60 -15.86 -7.07
CA VAL A 16 -6.09 -14.47 -6.99
C VAL A 16 -4.97 -13.53 -6.52
N ILE A 17 -4.27 -13.88 -5.44
CA ILE A 17 -3.18 -13.05 -4.90
C ILE A 17 -2.03 -12.90 -5.91
N SER A 18 -1.61 -14.00 -6.54
CA SER A 18 -0.52 -13.98 -7.52
C SER A 18 -0.88 -13.18 -8.77
N VAL A 19 -2.13 -13.28 -9.25
CA VAL A 19 -2.62 -12.50 -10.39
C VAL A 19 -2.69 -11.01 -10.04
N VAL A 20 -3.16 -10.64 -8.84
CA VAL A 20 -3.15 -9.24 -8.38
C VAL A 20 -1.72 -8.71 -8.32
N PHE A 21 -0.78 -9.50 -7.83
CA PHE A 21 0.63 -9.09 -7.81
C PHE A 21 1.19 -8.91 -9.23
N ALA A 22 0.93 -9.85 -10.14
CA ALA A 22 1.32 -9.73 -11.55
C ALA A 22 0.69 -8.48 -12.21
N PHE A 23 -0.58 -8.19 -11.90
CA PHE A 23 -1.26 -6.98 -12.36
C PHE A 23 -0.53 -5.71 -11.88
N LEU A 24 -0.18 -5.62 -10.60
CA LEU A 24 0.52 -4.45 -10.07
C LEU A 24 1.89 -4.25 -10.74
N VAL A 25 2.65 -5.32 -10.95
CA VAL A 25 3.94 -5.25 -11.67
C VAL A 25 3.74 -4.83 -13.11
N ASN A 26 2.78 -5.42 -13.82
CA ASN A 26 2.46 -5.06 -15.19
C ASN A 26 1.99 -3.60 -15.30
N ASN A 27 1.19 -3.10 -14.36
CA ASN A 27 0.79 -1.69 -14.31
C ASN A 27 2.01 -0.76 -14.24
N VAL A 28 3.00 -1.07 -13.40
CA VAL A 28 4.25 -0.31 -13.32
C VAL A 28 5.02 -0.37 -14.65
N LEU A 29 5.12 -1.54 -15.27
CA LEU A 29 5.80 -1.70 -16.56
C LEU A 29 5.11 -0.90 -17.69
N GLN A 30 3.80 -0.91 -17.72
CA GLN A 30 3.02 -0.15 -18.71
C GLN A 30 3.21 1.37 -18.53
N LEU A 31 3.15 1.84 -17.29
CA LEU A 31 3.21 3.27 -16.99
C LEU A 31 4.62 3.86 -17.11
N SER A 32 5.62 3.16 -16.55
CA SER A 32 7.00 3.67 -16.48
C SER A 32 7.84 3.32 -17.68
N PHE A 33 7.59 2.16 -18.31
CA PHE A 33 8.41 1.65 -19.42
C PHE A 33 7.65 1.58 -20.75
N GLY A 34 6.38 1.99 -20.79
CA GLY A 34 5.58 2.05 -22.01
C GLY A 34 5.19 0.69 -22.58
N PHE A 35 5.12 -0.34 -21.75
CA PHE A 35 4.65 -1.66 -22.19
C PHE A 35 3.21 -1.57 -22.66
N GLN A 36 2.88 -2.29 -23.74
CA GLN A 36 1.52 -2.35 -24.25
C GLN A 36 0.74 -3.43 -23.50
N SER A 37 -0.49 -3.07 -23.05
CA SER A 37 -1.38 -4.03 -22.42
C SER A 37 -1.96 -5.00 -23.44
N ILE A 38 -2.15 -6.27 -23.03
CA ILE A 38 -2.91 -7.28 -23.78
C ILE A 38 -4.34 -6.81 -24.07
N PHE A 39 -4.89 -6.01 -23.16
CA PHE A 39 -6.25 -5.47 -23.24
C PHE A 39 -6.33 -4.17 -24.03
N SER A 40 -5.24 -3.72 -24.66
CA SER A 40 -5.27 -2.53 -25.52
C SER A 40 -6.09 -2.80 -26.79
N VAL A 41 -6.89 -1.81 -27.17
CA VAL A 41 -7.83 -1.89 -28.32
C VAL A 41 -7.07 -2.03 -29.66
N ASP A 42 -5.81 -1.63 -29.70
CA ASP A 42 -4.95 -1.78 -30.87
C ASP A 42 -4.45 -3.24 -30.96
N ASN A 43 -5.13 -4.03 -31.77
CA ASN A 43 -4.91 -5.47 -32.01
C ASN A 43 -3.49 -5.85 -32.57
N LYS A 44 -2.46 -5.10 -32.23
CA LYS A 44 -1.07 -5.46 -32.59
C LYS A 44 -0.42 -6.19 -31.43
N PHE A 45 -0.25 -7.49 -31.58
CA PHE A 45 0.59 -8.28 -30.69
C PHE A 45 2.02 -7.71 -30.67
N SER A 46 2.35 -6.99 -29.64
CA SER A 46 3.71 -6.51 -29.36
C SER A 46 4.46 -7.54 -28.51
N ILE A 47 5.79 -7.54 -28.58
CA ILE A 47 6.63 -8.34 -27.68
C ILE A 47 6.31 -8.03 -26.21
N THR A 48 6.01 -6.77 -25.90
CA THR A 48 5.66 -6.34 -24.55
C THR A 48 4.33 -6.91 -24.06
N SER A 49 3.33 -7.06 -24.94
CA SER A 49 2.07 -7.75 -24.62
C SER A 49 2.26 -9.24 -24.33
N VAL A 50 3.20 -9.87 -25.05
CA VAL A 50 3.56 -11.27 -24.77
C VAL A 50 4.23 -11.41 -23.41
N VAL A 51 5.11 -10.48 -23.03
CA VAL A 51 5.74 -10.46 -21.69
C VAL A 51 4.68 -10.31 -20.60
N GLU A 52 3.69 -9.45 -20.78
CA GLU A 52 2.57 -9.31 -19.84
C GLU A 52 1.82 -10.63 -19.67
N LEU A 53 1.46 -11.29 -20.78
CA LEU A 53 0.81 -12.60 -20.74
C LEU A 53 1.64 -13.64 -19.99
N LEU A 54 2.94 -13.71 -20.30
CA LEU A 54 3.86 -14.63 -19.62
C LEU A 54 3.93 -14.37 -18.12
N MET A 55 3.86 -13.13 -17.67
CA MET A 55 3.85 -12.80 -16.23
C MET A 55 2.58 -13.32 -15.55
N TYR A 56 1.39 -13.20 -16.18
CA TYR A 56 0.17 -13.81 -15.65
C TYR A 56 0.24 -15.33 -15.62
N LEU A 57 0.72 -15.96 -16.68
CA LEU A 57 0.91 -17.42 -16.72
C LEU A 57 1.90 -17.88 -15.64
N PHE A 58 3.02 -17.18 -15.50
CA PHE A 58 4.01 -17.45 -14.46
C PHE A 58 3.44 -17.33 -13.05
N SER A 59 2.60 -16.33 -12.81
CA SER A 59 1.91 -16.15 -11.53
C SER A 59 1.00 -17.34 -11.18
N LEU A 60 0.29 -17.90 -12.17
CA LEU A 60 -0.53 -19.10 -11.99
C LEU A 60 0.31 -20.36 -11.76
N ILE A 61 1.46 -20.46 -12.41
CA ILE A 61 2.42 -21.56 -12.17
C ILE A 61 2.95 -21.48 -10.73
N ILE A 62 3.34 -20.31 -10.26
CA ILE A 62 3.77 -20.11 -8.86
C ILE A 62 2.69 -20.55 -7.89
N SER A 63 1.43 -20.15 -8.11
CA SER A 63 0.30 -20.56 -7.29
C SER A 63 0.16 -22.08 -7.23
N SER A 64 0.27 -22.75 -8.39
CA SER A 64 0.20 -24.20 -8.47
C SER A 64 1.32 -24.88 -7.69
N ILE A 65 2.55 -24.37 -7.80
CA ILE A 65 3.71 -24.87 -7.04
C ILE A 65 3.49 -24.69 -5.53
N LEU A 66 2.96 -23.55 -5.08
CA LEU A 66 2.66 -23.30 -3.67
C LEU A 66 1.60 -24.29 -3.15
N VAL A 67 0.57 -24.55 -3.93
CA VAL A 67 -0.46 -25.54 -3.57
C VAL A 67 0.13 -26.95 -3.40
N LEU A 68 0.98 -27.37 -4.33
CA LEU A 68 1.65 -28.66 -4.24
C LEU A 68 2.57 -28.74 -3.01
N LYS A 69 3.32 -27.68 -2.72
CA LYS A 69 4.21 -27.58 -1.56
C LYS A 69 3.47 -27.65 -0.24
N PHE A 70 2.27 -27.06 -0.16
CA PHE A 70 1.48 -26.95 1.08
C PHE A 70 0.34 -27.97 1.17
N ASN A 71 0.25 -28.92 0.25
CA ASN A 71 -0.82 -29.90 0.14
C ASN A 71 -1.18 -30.61 1.46
N ASN A 72 -0.17 -30.92 2.28
CA ASN A 72 -0.32 -31.61 3.55
C ASN A 72 -0.55 -30.69 4.76
N LYS A 73 -0.67 -29.37 4.55
CA LYS A 73 -0.87 -28.40 5.62
C LYS A 73 -2.34 -28.00 5.71
N PRO A 74 -2.85 -27.67 6.91
CA PRO A 74 -4.21 -27.16 7.04
C PRO A 74 -4.33 -25.74 6.41
N LEU A 75 -5.52 -25.32 5.98
CA LEU A 75 -5.76 -23.98 5.42
C LEU A 75 -5.40 -22.83 6.39
N ARG A 76 -5.45 -23.08 7.69
CA ARG A 76 -4.98 -22.13 8.71
C ARG A 76 -3.50 -21.79 8.59
N PHE A 77 -2.71 -22.67 8.00
CA PHE A 77 -1.29 -22.42 7.74
C PHE A 77 -1.12 -21.32 6.67
N ASP A 78 -1.92 -21.40 5.60
CA ASP A 78 -1.91 -20.37 4.54
C ASP A 78 -2.38 -19.02 5.09
N SER A 79 -3.45 -19.00 5.88
CA SER A 79 -3.93 -17.79 6.56
C SER A 79 -2.85 -17.17 7.44
N LYS A 80 -2.08 -17.98 8.18
CA LYS A 80 -0.97 -17.47 9.01
C LYS A 80 0.16 -16.86 8.18
N ILE A 81 0.50 -17.46 7.03
CA ILE A 81 1.51 -16.89 6.12
C ILE A 81 1.05 -15.53 5.61
N LEU A 82 -0.19 -15.45 5.12
CA LEU A 82 -0.76 -14.21 4.61
C LEU A 82 -0.85 -13.13 5.69
N HIS A 83 -1.25 -13.51 6.90
CA HIS A 83 -1.28 -12.60 8.04
C HIS A 83 0.13 -12.05 8.34
N ASN A 84 1.13 -12.91 8.47
CA ASN A 84 2.51 -12.48 8.73
C ASN A 84 3.03 -11.54 7.64
N PHE A 85 2.68 -11.82 6.38
CA PHE A 85 3.03 -10.96 5.26
C PHE A 85 2.33 -9.60 5.34
N ASN A 86 1.04 -9.56 5.65
CA ASN A 86 0.30 -8.31 5.85
C ASN A 86 0.89 -7.49 7.00
N VAL A 87 1.20 -8.11 8.13
CA VAL A 87 1.85 -7.44 9.28
C VAL A 87 3.20 -6.86 8.87
N TYR A 88 3.97 -7.57 8.06
CA TYR A 88 5.23 -7.06 7.52
C TYR A 88 5.01 -5.83 6.62
N ILE A 89 4.04 -5.89 5.68
CA ILE A 89 3.72 -4.76 4.82
C ILE A 89 3.29 -3.54 5.65
N ILE A 90 2.36 -3.70 6.58
CA ILE A 90 1.86 -2.61 7.43
C ILE A 90 3.01 -1.94 8.20
N ARG A 91 3.89 -2.75 8.77
CA ARG A 91 5.07 -2.28 9.49
C ARG A 91 6.04 -1.52 8.57
N SER A 92 6.28 -2.05 7.39
CA SER A 92 7.12 -1.39 6.38
C SER A 92 6.51 -0.06 5.92
N CYS A 93 5.21 -0.04 5.67
CA CYS A 93 4.49 1.17 5.31
C CYS A 93 4.55 2.24 6.42
N PHE A 94 4.49 1.85 7.69
CA PHE A 94 4.72 2.79 8.79
C PHE A 94 6.08 3.49 8.66
N TRP A 95 7.16 2.72 8.47
CA TRP A 95 8.50 3.28 8.33
C TRP A 95 8.65 4.14 7.08
N VAL A 96 8.05 3.71 5.97
CA VAL A 96 8.02 4.51 4.73
C VAL A 96 7.35 5.86 4.96
N ILE A 97 6.14 5.86 5.53
CA ILE A 97 5.37 7.07 5.78
C ILE A 97 6.10 7.99 6.77
N PHE A 98 6.69 7.42 7.81
CA PHE A 98 7.46 8.17 8.78
C PHE A 98 8.68 8.84 8.13
N LEU A 99 9.51 8.07 7.42
CA LEU A 99 10.74 8.57 6.81
C LEU A 99 10.47 9.58 5.70
N VAL A 100 9.56 9.25 4.78
CA VAL A 100 9.21 10.14 3.67
C VAL A 100 8.62 11.45 4.21
N GLY A 101 7.66 11.37 5.14
CA GLY A 101 7.05 12.56 5.71
C GLY A 101 8.06 13.45 6.46
N LEU A 102 8.95 12.85 7.26
CA LEU A 102 9.97 13.61 7.99
C LEU A 102 10.97 14.31 7.06
N VAL A 103 11.42 13.63 6.00
CA VAL A 103 12.38 14.19 5.06
C VAL A 103 11.71 15.23 4.17
N ASP A 104 10.49 14.98 3.74
CA ASP A 104 9.75 15.90 2.87
C ASP A 104 9.43 17.23 3.59
N ILE A 105 9.00 17.16 4.86
CA ILE A 105 8.80 18.38 5.66
C ILE A 105 10.12 19.14 5.86
N THR A 106 11.22 18.44 6.06
CA THR A 106 12.55 19.06 6.18
C THR A 106 12.93 19.79 4.90
N ILE A 107 12.75 19.14 3.74
CA ILE A 107 12.99 19.75 2.44
C ILE A 107 12.10 20.98 2.23
N SER A 108 10.82 20.86 2.57
CA SER A 108 9.85 21.95 2.44
C SER A 108 10.23 23.16 3.32
N PHE A 109 10.61 22.90 4.57
CA PHE A 109 11.12 23.94 5.47
C PHE A 109 12.37 24.63 4.90
N LEU A 110 13.39 23.86 4.52
CA LEU A 110 14.64 24.41 3.97
C LEU A 110 14.42 25.22 2.68
N ARG A 111 13.43 24.83 1.88
CA ARG A 111 13.03 25.54 0.67
C ARG A 111 12.30 26.84 0.97
N VAL A 112 11.30 26.83 1.87
CA VAL A 112 10.51 28.02 2.22
C VAL A 112 11.37 29.08 2.88
N GLU A 113 12.24 28.68 3.81
CA GLU A 113 13.18 29.58 4.51
C GLU A 113 14.42 29.96 3.66
N LYS A 114 14.49 29.50 2.37
CA LYS A 114 15.61 29.76 1.46
C LYS A 114 16.99 29.31 1.98
N ILE A 115 16.99 28.37 2.93
CA ILE A 115 18.24 27.88 3.54
C ILE A 115 19.07 27.11 2.52
N PHE A 116 18.45 26.46 1.53
CA PHE A 116 19.18 25.79 0.46
C PHE A 116 20.11 26.74 -0.32
N GLU A 117 19.72 27.98 -0.49
CA GLU A 117 20.54 28.98 -1.22
C GLU A 117 21.87 29.31 -0.52
N LEU A 118 21.98 29.02 0.80
CA LEU A 118 23.19 29.26 1.58
C LEU A 118 24.24 28.16 1.41
N PHE A 119 23.82 26.93 1.09
CA PHE A 119 24.71 25.75 1.10
C PHE A 119 24.79 25.02 -0.24
N LEU A 120 23.81 25.24 -1.14
CA LEU A 120 23.72 24.54 -2.41
C LEU A 120 23.90 25.50 -3.60
N SER A 121 24.36 24.93 -4.73
CA SER A 121 24.37 25.67 -5.99
C SER A 121 22.93 25.99 -6.45
N LYS A 122 22.79 27.06 -7.25
CA LYS A 122 21.47 27.45 -7.80
C LYS A 122 20.80 26.32 -8.60
N GLU A 123 21.62 25.53 -9.30
CA GLU A 123 21.12 24.36 -10.06
C GLU A 123 20.52 23.30 -9.14
N LEU A 124 21.22 22.89 -8.08
CA LEU A 124 20.71 21.92 -7.11
C LEU A 124 19.49 22.46 -6.38
N THR A 125 19.49 23.72 -5.94
CA THR A 125 18.33 24.34 -5.31
C THR A 125 17.10 24.26 -6.23
N SER A 126 17.26 24.50 -7.54
CA SER A 126 16.16 24.37 -8.50
C SER A 126 15.69 22.94 -8.68
N GLN A 127 16.53 21.92 -8.50
CA GLN A 127 16.12 20.51 -8.55
C GLN A 127 15.22 20.13 -7.38
N PHE A 128 15.47 20.63 -6.17
CA PHE A 128 14.64 20.39 -4.99
C PHE A 128 13.24 21.01 -5.08
N THR A 129 12.99 21.89 -6.04
CA THR A 129 11.63 22.38 -6.33
C THR A 129 10.84 21.47 -7.26
N ARG A 130 11.49 20.48 -7.85
CA ARG A 130 10.84 19.55 -8.80
C ARG A 130 10.39 18.28 -8.10
N PRO A 131 9.08 17.98 -8.03
CA PRO A 131 8.57 16.78 -7.38
C PRO A 131 9.19 15.48 -7.91
N VAL A 132 9.39 15.39 -9.22
CA VAL A 132 10.01 14.23 -9.87
C VAL A 132 11.43 13.97 -9.37
N PHE A 133 12.24 15.02 -9.14
CA PHE A 133 13.59 14.87 -8.60
C PHE A 133 13.56 14.36 -7.16
N VAL A 134 12.76 15.00 -6.29
CA VAL A 134 12.63 14.62 -4.89
C VAL A 134 12.06 13.19 -4.79
N GLY A 135 11.03 12.87 -5.58
CA GLY A 135 10.45 11.54 -5.62
C GLY A 135 11.45 10.46 -6.02
N SER A 136 12.18 10.68 -7.13
CA SER A 136 13.07 9.65 -7.67
C SER A 136 14.35 9.46 -6.86
N PHE A 137 14.96 10.55 -6.39
CA PHE A 137 16.27 10.49 -5.74
C PHE A 137 16.22 10.45 -4.21
N ILE A 138 15.09 10.83 -3.61
CA ILE A 138 14.93 10.86 -2.15
C ILE A 138 13.85 9.90 -1.69
N HIS A 139 12.61 10.03 -2.21
CA HIS A 139 11.50 9.19 -1.72
C HIS A 139 11.68 7.71 -2.05
N ILE A 140 12.10 7.34 -3.29
CA ILE A 140 12.32 5.93 -3.64
C ILE A 140 13.38 5.26 -2.75
N PRO A 141 14.57 5.84 -2.53
CA PRO A 141 15.52 5.29 -1.55
C PRO A 141 14.94 5.17 -0.13
N LEU A 142 14.18 6.16 0.34
CA LEU A 142 13.54 6.11 1.67
C LEU A 142 12.48 5.00 1.75
N ILE A 143 11.73 4.77 0.69
CA ILE A 143 10.79 3.64 0.60
C ILE A 143 11.54 2.32 0.76
N ILE A 144 12.64 2.13 0.04
CA ILE A 144 13.46 0.92 0.14
C ILE A 144 13.99 0.75 1.57
N ILE A 145 14.52 1.81 2.17
CA ILE A 145 15.00 1.82 3.55
C ILE A 145 13.87 1.46 4.52
N GLY A 146 12.67 2.01 4.34
CA GLY A 146 11.50 1.70 5.16
C GLY A 146 11.13 0.22 5.12
N PHE A 147 11.16 -0.41 3.94
CA PHE A 147 10.95 -1.86 3.80
C PHE A 147 12.05 -2.69 4.48
N ILE A 148 13.30 -2.26 4.40
CA ILE A 148 14.43 -2.91 5.08
C ILE A 148 14.26 -2.81 6.61
N ILE A 149 13.96 -1.62 7.15
CA ILE A 149 13.75 -1.43 8.59
C ILE A 149 12.56 -2.26 9.07
N GLY A 150 11.50 -2.38 8.26
CA GLY A 150 10.33 -3.21 8.54
C GLY A 150 10.65 -4.69 8.79
N ILE A 151 11.78 -5.22 8.26
CA ILE A 151 12.23 -6.60 8.55
C ILE A 151 12.71 -6.74 10.00
N PHE A 152 13.42 -5.74 10.50
CA PHE A 152 14.08 -5.80 11.82
C PHE A 152 13.19 -5.33 12.97
N THR A 153 12.20 -4.50 12.69
CA THR A 153 11.32 -3.94 13.72
C THR A 153 10.10 -4.83 13.96
N ARG A 154 9.51 -4.74 15.16
CA ARG A 154 8.30 -5.50 15.52
C ARG A 154 7.08 -4.63 15.77
N THR A 155 7.25 -3.32 15.88
CA THR A 155 6.13 -2.39 16.10
C THR A 155 5.30 -2.21 14.83
N LEU A 156 3.98 -2.11 15.00
CA LEU A 156 3.06 -1.71 13.93
C LEU A 156 3.05 -0.19 13.70
N GLY A 157 3.55 0.56 14.68
CA GLY A 157 3.76 2.00 14.56
C GLY A 157 2.51 2.87 14.76
N PHE A 158 1.31 2.33 14.90
CA PHE A 158 0.08 3.12 14.98
C PHE A 158 0.06 4.13 16.13
N GLN A 159 0.52 3.72 17.31
CA GLN A 159 0.59 4.59 18.48
C GLN A 159 1.59 5.72 18.27
N TRP A 160 2.74 5.41 17.70
CA TRP A 160 3.78 6.40 17.38
C TRP A 160 3.30 7.39 16.32
N LEU A 161 2.63 6.90 15.27
CA LEU A 161 2.11 7.76 14.23
C LEU A 161 1.00 8.68 14.76
N SER A 162 0.12 8.18 15.62
CA SER A 162 -0.88 9.00 16.32
C SER A 162 -0.23 10.08 17.18
N LEU A 163 0.80 9.73 17.95
CA LEU A 163 1.55 10.70 18.76
C LEU A 163 2.21 11.78 17.91
N LEU A 164 2.81 11.40 16.79
CA LEU A 164 3.47 12.33 15.88
C LEU A 164 2.47 13.29 15.19
N ILE A 165 1.28 12.80 14.84
CA ILE A 165 0.20 13.63 14.31
C ILE A 165 -0.21 14.67 15.36
N VAL A 166 -0.49 14.25 16.60
CA VAL A 166 -0.89 15.16 17.68
C VAL A 166 0.22 16.16 18.00
N ALA A 167 1.49 15.72 18.02
CA ALA A 167 2.62 16.61 18.25
C ALA A 167 2.75 17.65 17.11
N SER A 168 2.57 17.25 15.86
CA SER A 168 2.60 18.15 14.71
C SER A 168 1.48 19.18 14.74
N GLU A 169 0.25 18.76 15.10
CA GLU A 169 -0.88 19.67 15.30
C GLU A 169 -0.61 20.66 16.43
N LEU A 170 -0.02 20.20 17.53
CA LEU A 170 0.34 21.07 18.64
C LEU A 170 1.39 22.13 18.20
N VAL A 171 2.39 21.74 17.39
CA VAL A 171 3.37 22.67 16.84
C VAL A 171 2.69 23.70 15.95
N ILE A 172 1.75 23.30 15.08
CA ILE A 172 0.96 24.23 14.24
C ILE A 172 0.21 25.24 15.10
N VAL A 173 -0.48 24.77 16.15
CA VAL A 173 -1.23 25.65 17.06
C VAL A 173 -0.31 26.63 17.78
N ILE A 174 0.80 26.16 18.36
CA ILE A 174 1.75 27.00 19.08
C ILE A 174 2.35 28.06 18.15
N THR A 175 2.84 27.65 16.97
CA THR A 175 3.48 28.59 16.04
C THR A 175 2.50 29.65 15.54
N ARG A 176 1.27 29.28 15.25
CA ARG A 176 0.23 30.18 14.77
C ARG A 176 -0.21 31.19 15.85
N PHE A 177 -0.51 30.71 17.07
CA PHE A 177 -1.11 31.57 18.10
C PHE A 177 -0.09 32.31 18.96
N ILE A 178 1.10 31.75 19.19
CA ILE A 178 2.13 32.40 20.01
C ILE A 178 3.08 33.23 19.15
N PHE A 179 3.49 32.69 17.98
CA PHE A 179 4.51 33.34 17.15
C PHE A 179 3.93 34.03 15.91
N SER A 180 2.62 33.94 15.68
CA SER A 180 1.94 34.46 14.48
C SER A 180 2.59 33.96 13.19
N TYR A 181 3.14 32.76 13.22
CA TYR A 181 3.83 32.12 12.08
C TYR A 181 3.02 30.92 11.58
N GLU A 182 2.59 30.98 10.34
CA GLU A 182 1.81 29.92 9.71
C GLU A 182 2.69 29.03 8.82
N GLN A 183 2.84 27.78 9.24
CA GLN A 183 3.61 26.77 8.51
C GLN A 183 2.67 25.96 7.62
N THR A 184 2.52 26.34 6.36
CA THR A 184 1.62 25.67 5.41
C THR A 184 1.99 24.21 5.17
N PHE A 185 3.30 23.89 5.10
CA PHE A 185 3.81 22.55 4.88
C PHE A 185 3.56 21.56 6.04
N MET A 186 3.38 22.03 7.28
CA MET A 186 3.04 21.17 8.42
C MET A 186 1.65 20.56 8.29
N GLY A 187 0.69 21.29 7.71
CA GLY A 187 -0.64 20.76 7.45
C GLY A 187 -0.64 19.59 6.46
N ASP A 188 0.23 19.63 5.46
CA ASP A 188 0.36 18.55 4.49
C ASP A 188 1.00 17.31 5.11
N LEU A 189 1.99 17.47 6.00
CA LEU A 189 2.55 16.38 6.77
C LEU A 189 1.49 15.66 7.62
N VAL A 190 0.67 16.44 8.35
CA VAL A 190 -0.39 15.90 9.19
C VAL A 190 -1.40 15.11 8.36
N ARG A 191 -1.84 15.65 7.22
CA ARG A 191 -2.75 14.95 6.30
C ARG A 191 -2.15 13.64 5.80
N TYR A 192 -0.88 13.66 5.40
CA TYR A 192 -0.16 12.49 4.91
C TYR A 192 -0.04 11.39 5.98
N TRP A 193 0.38 11.75 7.20
CA TRP A 193 0.47 10.80 8.30
C TRP A 193 -0.89 10.29 8.75
N TYR A 194 -1.91 11.16 8.77
CA TYR A 194 -3.27 10.78 9.12
C TYR A 194 -3.88 9.81 8.10
N ALA A 195 -3.68 10.06 6.81
CA ALA A 195 -4.11 9.14 5.77
C ALA A 195 -3.44 7.77 5.90
N GLY A 196 -2.13 7.73 6.15
CA GLY A 196 -1.40 6.50 6.41
C GLY A 196 -1.90 5.76 7.65
N LEU A 197 -2.11 6.47 8.76
CA LEU A 197 -2.68 5.90 9.98
C LEU A 197 -4.05 5.25 9.69
N PHE A 198 -4.94 6.00 9.04
CA PHE A 198 -6.30 5.53 8.77
C PHE A 198 -6.30 4.29 7.86
N LEU A 199 -5.54 4.30 6.77
CA LEU A 199 -5.52 3.21 5.80
C LEU A 199 -4.94 1.92 6.39
N PHE A 200 -3.81 2.00 7.10
CA PHE A 200 -3.12 0.79 7.57
C PHE A 200 -3.64 0.29 8.92
N ALA A 201 -4.01 1.20 9.84
CA ALA A 201 -4.57 0.81 11.10
C ALA A 201 -5.95 0.17 10.95
N SER A 202 -6.81 0.67 10.07
CA SER A 202 -8.15 0.10 9.84
C SER A 202 -8.09 -1.35 9.35
N ALA A 203 -7.16 -1.65 8.44
CA ALA A 203 -6.97 -3.01 7.94
C ALA A 203 -6.53 -3.98 9.05
N TYR A 204 -5.63 -3.55 9.93
CA TYR A 204 -5.19 -4.36 11.06
C TYR A 204 -6.29 -4.51 12.13
N THR A 205 -6.99 -3.43 12.44
CA THR A 205 -8.09 -3.44 13.43
C THR A 205 -9.23 -4.36 13.00
N LEU A 206 -9.51 -4.46 11.70
CA LEU A 206 -10.48 -5.41 11.17
C LEU A 206 -10.06 -6.87 11.43
N TYR A 207 -8.78 -7.16 11.24
CA TYR A 207 -8.23 -8.50 11.48
C TYR A 207 -8.22 -8.87 12.97
N ASP A 208 -7.81 -7.94 13.84
CA ASP A 208 -7.69 -8.15 15.30
C ASP A 208 -9.02 -8.04 16.03
N GLU A 209 -10.13 -7.98 15.28
CA GLU A 209 -11.49 -7.85 15.83
C GLU A 209 -11.69 -6.65 16.77
N GLY A 210 -10.83 -5.62 16.64
CA GLY A 210 -10.85 -4.41 17.47
C GLY A 210 -12.06 -3.48 17.23
N HIS A 211 -12.98 -3.84 16.34
CA HIS A 211 -14.22 -3.10 16.12
C HIS A 211 -15.29 -3.47 17.14
N VAL A 212 -16.01 -2.46 17.62
CA VAL A 212 -17.23 -2.69 18.37
C VAL A 212 -18.24 -3.36 17.43
N ARG A 213 -18.64 -4.59 17.77
CA ARG A 213 -19.63 -5.35 17.01
C ARG A 213 -20.95 -5.39 17.75
N VAL A 214 -22.03 -5.13 17.04
CA VAL A 214 -23.39 -5.40 17.52
C VAL A 214 -23.79 -6.77 16.98
N ASP A 215 -23.29 -7.83 17.60
CA ASP A 215 -23.35 -9.21 17.07
C ASP A 215 -24.56 -10.01 17.60
N ILE A 216 -25.65 -9.36 17.99
CA ILE A 216 -26.80 -10.01 18.67
C ILE A 216 -27.27 -11.25 17.89
N LEU A 217 -27.45 -11.15 16.58
CA LEU A 217 -27.87 -12.28 15.74
C LEU A 217 -26.72 -13.25 15.44
N TYR A 218 -25.51 -12.73 15.22
CA TYR A 218 -24.35 -13.52 14.83
C TYR A 218 -23.83 -14.39 15.98
N GLN A 219 -23.84 -13.91 17.21
CA GLN A 219 -23.38 -14.67 18.39
C GLN A 219 -24.15 -15.96 18.61
N GLY A 220 -25.46 -15.96 18.31
CA GLY A 220 -26.34 -17.15 18.45
C GLY A 220 -26.12 -18.23 17.37
N LEU A 221 -25.32 -17.96 16.34
CA LEU A 221 -25.08 -18.90 15.24
C LEU A 221 -24.07 -19.98 15.63
N LYS A 222 -24.26 -21.18 15.07
CA LYS A 222 -23.28 -22.28 15.17
C LYS A 222 -21.98 -21.91 14.42
N GLU A 223 -20.85 -22.41 14.90
CA GLU A 223 -19.52 -22.10 14.31
C GLU A 223 -19.46 -22.36 12.80
N LYS A 224 -20.06 -23.42 12.30
CA LYS A 224 -20.15 -23.71 10.87
C LYS A 224 -20.91 -22.63 10.10
N THR A 225 -22.00 -22.12 10.66
CA THR A 225 -22.81 -21.05 10.05
C THR A 225 -22.09 -19.72 10.09
N LYS A 226 -21.39 -19.40 11.20
CA LYS A 226 -20.51 -18.24 11.29
C LYS A 226 -19.42 -18.25 10.20
N GLY A 227 -18.76 -19.40 10.02
CA GLY A 227 -17.78 -19.58 8.96
C GLY A 227 -18.36 -19.36 7.56
N LEU A 228 -19.56 -19.84 7.30
CA LEU A 228 -20.24 -19.65 6.01
C LEU A 228 -20.59 -18.17 5.78
N VAL A 229 -21.18 -17.49 6.76
CA VAL A 229 -21.53 -16.07 6.68
C VAL A 229 -20.28 -15.21 6.43
N ASN A 230 -19.20 -15.49 7.18
CA ASN A 230 -17.94 -14.77 7.00
C ASN A 230 -17.35 -15.01 5.60
N SER A 231 -17.38 -16.24 5.10
CA SER A 231 -16.88 -16.56 3.76
C SER A 231 -17.68 -15.86 2.66
N ILE A 232 -19.00 -15.92 2.73
CA ILE A 232 -19.88 -15.23 1.77
C ILE A 232 -19.66 -13.72 1.85
N GLY A 233 -19.66 -13.13 3.03
CA GLY A 233 -19.43 -11.70 3.22
C GLY A 233 -18.06 -11.24 2.69
N SER A 234 -17.00 -12.00 2.96
CA SER A 234 -15.66 -11.69 2.45
C SER A 234 -15.58 -11.75 0.93
N ILE A 235 -16.25 -12.71 0.29
CA ILE A 235 -16.26 -12.82 -1.17
C ILE A 235 -17.15 -11.74 -1.79
N THR A 236 -18.37 -11.59 -1.32
CA THR A 236 -19.35 -10.68 -1.95
C THR A 236 -19.04 -9.21 -1.69
N LEU A 237 -18.57 -8.85 -0.51
CA LEU A 237 -18.27 -7.47 -0.13
C LEU A 237 -16.76 -7.18 -0.25
N GLY A 238 -15.91 -7.99 0.36
CA GLY A 238 -14.48 -7.75 0.40
C GLY A 238 -13.83 -7.82 -0.99
N VAL A 239 -14.03 -8.91 -1.72
CA VAL A 239 -13.43 -9.09 -3.05
C VAL A 239 -14.02 -8.09 -4.05
N SER A 240 -15.34 -7.87 -4.05
CA SER A 240 -15.98 -6.90 -4.97
C SER A 240 -15.48 -5.47 -4.73
N THR A 241 -15.37 -5.05 -3.47
CA THR A 241 -14.81 -3.73 -3.13
C THR A 241 -13.35 -3.62 -3.59
N SER A 242 -12.53 -4.63 -3.33
CA SER A 242 -11.13 -4.64 -3.77
C SER A 242 -10.99 -4.57 -5.28
N LEU A 243 -11.81 -5.32 -6.02
CA LEU A 243 -11.84 -5.26 -7.49
C LEU A 243 -12.28 -3.88 -7.98
N THR A 244 -13.28 -3.26 -7.37
CA THR A 244 -13.72 -1.92 -7.73
C THR A 244 -12.59 -0.90 -7.54
N ILE A 245 -11.87 -0.95 -6.42
CA ILE A 245 -10.71 -0.09 -6.15
C ILE A 245 -9.62 -0.31 -7.21
N ILE A 246 -9.33 -1.57 -7.56
CA ILE A 246 -8.32 -1.90 -8.57
C ILE A 246 -8.75 -1.37 -9.94
N PHE A 247 -9.98 -1.63 -10.38
CA PHE A 247 -10.45 -1.20 -11.69
C PHE A 247 -10.48 0.33 -11.82
N ILE A 248 -11.00 1.04 -10.82
CA ILE A 248 -11.09 2.51 -10.87
C ILE A 248 -9.73 3.15 -10.59
N GLY A 249 -9.02 2.65 -9.58
CA GLY A 249 -7.76 3.25 -9.11
C GLY A 249 -6.62 3.14 -10.09
N PHE A 250 -6.57 2.07 -10.92
CA PHE A 250 -5.48 1.80 -11.84
C PHE A 250 -5.87 1.90 -13.33
N HIS A 251 -7.00 2.52 -13.64
CA HIS A 251 -7.47 2.64 -15.03
C HIS A 251 -6.72 3.73 -15.80
N GLY A 252 -5.52 3.41 -16.29
CA GLY A 252 -4.70 4.30 -17.12
C GLY A 252 -3.86 5.31 -16.33
N LYS A 253 -3.12 6.14 -17.06
CA LYS A 253 -2.14 7.08 -16.48
C LYS A 253 -2.75 8.18 -15.61
N GLN A 254 -3.97 8.62 -15.91
CA GLN A 254 -4.65 9.71 -15.21
C GLN A 254 -5.60 9.22 -14.10
N SER A 255 -5.50 7.96 -13.71
CA SER A 255 -6.32 7.41 -12.63
C SER A 255 -5.90 7.92 -11.25
N ILE A 256 -6.78 7.76 -10.27
CA ILE A 256 -6.61 8.26 -8.91
C ILE A 256 -5.32 7.74 -8.24
N ILE A 257 -4.89 6.51 -8.55
CA ILE A 257 -3.67 5.94 -7.96
C ILE A 257 -2.46 6.20 -8.84
N ASN A 258 -2.58 6.01 -10.16
CA ASN A 258 -1.43 6.09 -11.05
C ASN A 258 -0.91 7.53 -11.23
N SER A 259 -1.80 8.52 -11.34
CA SER A 259 -1.39 9.90 -11.59
C SER A 259 -0.50 10.46 -10.48
N PRO A 260 -0.87 10.41 -9.19
CA PRO A 260 0.00 10.87 -8.12
C PRO A 260 1.34 10.13 -8.05
N VAL A 261 1.33 8.80 -8.27
CA VAL A 261 2.55 7.99 -8.26
C VAL A 261 3.50 8.39 -9.38
N LEU A 262 2.99 8.64 -10.58
CA LEU A 262 3.81 9.05 -11.74
C LEU A 262 4.39 10.45 -11.60
N ASN A 263 3.62 11.37 -11.02
CA ASN A 263 4.02 12.78 -10.87
C ASN A 263 4.73 13.05 -9.54
N PHE A 264 4.78 12.08 -8.64
CA PHE A 264 5.23 12.26 -7.25
C PHE A 264 4.51 13.42 -6.55
N GLU A 265 3.26 13.62 -6.87
CA GLU A 265 2.43 14.63 -6.20
C GLU A 265 2.08 14.19 -4.79
N ILE A 266 2.33 15.08 -3.83
CA ILE A 266 2.02 14.89 -2.41
C ILE A 266 0.79 15.75 -2.03
N THR A 267 -0.07 16.01 -2.96
CA THR A 267 -1.27 16.83 -2.72
C THR A 267 -2.45 16.01 -2.25
#